data_a500f9094b6ce4be9cc4d07bee41ef26
#
_entry.id   a500f9094b6ce4be9cc4d07bee41ef26
#
_cell.length_a   1.000
_cell.length_b   1.000
_cell.length_c   1.000
_cell.angle_alpha   90.00
_cell.angle_beta   90.00
_cell.angle_gamma   90.00
#
_symmetry.space_group_name_H-M   'P 1'
#
loop_
_entity.id
_entity.type
_entity.pdbx_description
1 polymer ?
#
loop_
_entity_poly.entity_id
_entity_poly.type
_entity_poly.pdbx_seq_one_letter_code
_entity_poly.pdbx_strand_id
1 'polypeptide(L)'
;EKIFGLDENSTLLLSNLTDFETIYNNTLAEINIINERENYLNNQLTSDEINLVDQVGNTINERLSALRSQLIFAESELITTQTQYGDTHSSVIDKKNKINLLKSKLGEETRALIKKGISVADPISFRQTLIDSMISIKSIKSGLESKALSYKNIINSYDQKLISLPEKILEYTKLERVRSIHAETYSFMRKKLEEARIGEASKIGKIRVVDRASVNKNPIEPNKKINLFIGVFLGLAAGLGVAGLIEYFDNTIKSIEQIERRGLSVLSIIPAIANKKSDVKAKKIYYQKNKDIDKLQRRLITHEDPKSPISEAYRSLRTSLMYTSE
;
A
#
# COMPACT_ATOMS: atom_id res chain seq x y z
N GLU A 1 -30.86 -40.56 -34.27
CA GLU A 1 -30.37 -41.58 -35.27
C GLU A 1 -30.25 -42.93 -34.56
N LYS A 2 -31.11 -43.89 -34.95
CA LYS A 2 -31.05 -45.24 -34.39
C LYS A 2 -29.78 -45.89 -34.89
N ILE A 3 -28.82 -46.13 -34.02
CA ILE A 3 -27.67 -46.96 -34.30
C ILE A 3 -28.21 -48.39 -34.60
N PHE A 4 -28.08 -48.83 -35.82
CA PHE A 4 -28.63 -50.10 -36.31
C PHE A 4 -28.18 -51.26 -35.40
N GLY A 5 -29.12 -51.91 -34.72
CA GLY A 5 -28.91 -53.21 -34.04
C GLY A 5 -28.65 -53.07 -32.49
N LEU A 6 -28.70 -51.88 -31.90
CA LEU A 6 -28.64 -51.71 -30.46
C LEU A 6 -30.05 -51.66 -29.85
N ASP A 7 -30.21 -52.34 -28.72
CA ASP A 7 -31.39 -52.14 -27.88
C ASP A 7 -31.36 -50.74 -27.21
N GLU A 8 -32.51 -50.30 -26.73
CA GLU A 8 -32.69 -48.99 -26.12
C GLU A 8 -31.75 -48.77 -24.93
N ASN A 9 -31.52 -49.79 -24.10
CA ASN A 9 -30.63 -49.75 -22.96
C ASN A 9 -29.16 -49.54 -23.36
N SER A 10 -28.71 -50.23 -24.40
CA SER A 10 -27.34 -50.08 -24.92
C SER A 10 -27.10 -48.70 -25.52
N THR A 11 -28.10 -48.14 -26.22
CA THR A 11 -28.03 -46.76 -26.74
C THR A 11 -27.94 -45.74 -25.61
N LEU A 12 -28.70 -45.92 -24.55
CA LEU A 12 -28.67 -45.06 -23.36
C LEU A 12 -27.31 -45.13 -22.64
N LEU A 13 -26.77 -46.35 -22.47
CA LEU A 13 -25.46 -46.56 -21.86
C LEU A 13 -24.35 -45.84 -22.63
N LEU A 14 -24.38 -45.90 -23.96
CA LEU A 14 -23.41 -45.25 -24.86
C LEU A 14 -23.53 -43.73 -24.82
N SER A 15 -24.75 -43.20 -24.79
CA SER A 15 -24.97 -41.76 -24.63
C SER A 15 -24.36 -41.25 -23.32
N ASN A 16 -24.70 -41.89 -22.20
CA ASN A 16 -24.14 -41.56 -20.92
C ASN A 16 -22.61 -41.62 -20.88
N LEU A 17 -22.04 -42.66 -21.45
CA LEU A 17 -20.58 -42.84 -21.52
C LEU A 17 -19.92 -41.72 -22.35
N THR A 18 -20.51 -41.33 -23.48
CA THR A 18 -20.03 -40.20 -24.27
C THR A 18 -20.06 -38.89 -23.48
N ASP A 19 -21.12 -38.66 -22.76
CA ASP A 19 -21.26 -37.46 -21.91
C ASP A 19 -20.21 -37.44 -20.78
N PHE A 20 -19.99 -38.58 -20.11
CA PHE A 20 -18.97 -38.69 -19.07
C PHE A 20 -17.56 -38.50 -19.63
N GLU A 21 -17.22 -39.04 -20.77
CA GLU A 21 -15.93 -38.86 -21.42
C GLU A 21 -15.71 -37.42 -21.88
N THR A 22 -16.75 -36.79 -22.42
CA THR A 22 -16.71 -35.37 -22.80
C THR A 22 -16.39 -34.50 -21.57
N ILE A 23 -17.08 -34.73 -20.45
CA ILE A 23 -16.81 -33.99 -19.22
C ILE A 23 -15.39 -34.25 -18.70
N TYR A 24 -14.94 -35.53 -18.76
CA TYR A 24 -13.58 -35.90 -18.38
C TYR A 24 -12.53 -35.15 -19.21
N ASN A 25 -12.66 -35.18 -20.55
CA ASN A 25 -11.72 -34.50 -21.43
C ASN A 25 -11.75 -32.97 -21.28
N ASN A 26 -12.93 -32.36 -21.09
CA ASN A 26 -13.06 -30.94 -20.82
C ASN A 26 -12.42 -30.59 -19.48
N THR A 27 -12.58 -31.44 -18.45
CA THR A 27 -11.94 -31.27 -17.16
C THR A 27 -10.40 -31.32 -17.25
N LEU A 28 -9.86 -32.26 -18.05
CA LEU A 28 -8.42 -32.31 -18.32
C LEU A 28 -7.92 -31.05 -19.04
N ALA A 29 -8.68 -30.53 -19.99
CA ALA A 29 -8.35 -29.27 -20.65
C ALA A 29 -8.35 -28.08 -19.68
N GLU A 30 -9.32 -28.03 -18.75
CA GLU A 30 -9.34 -27.02 -17.68
C GLU A 30 -8.14 -27.14 -16.74
N ILE A 31 -7.74 -28.38 -16.36
CA ILE A 31 -6.55 -28.62 -15.54
C ILE A 31 -5.30 -28.06 -16.23
N ASN A 32 -5.15 -28.25 -17.53
CA ASN A 32 -4.01 -27.68 -18.26
C ASN A 32 -3.99 -26.17 -18.24
N ILE A 33 -5.14 -25.52 -18.43
CA ILE A 33 -5.27 -24.05 -18.32
C ILE A 33 -4.88 -23.58 -16.92
N ILE A 34 -5.33 -24.28 -15.88
CA ILE A 34 -5.02 -23.95 -14.48
C ILE A 34 -3.53 -24.17 -14.18
N ASN A 35 -2.90 -25.22 -14.74
CA ASN A 35 -1.46 -25.46 -14.58
C ASN A 35 -0.63 -24.30 -15.15
N GLU A 36 -0.95 -23.81 -16.34
CA GLU A 36 -0.27 -22.65 -16.93
C GLU A 36 -0.42 -21.41 -16.04
N ARG A 37 -1.59 -21.21 -15.48
CA ARG A 37 -1.85 -20.09 -14.57
C ARG A 37 -1.13 -20.24 -13.24
N GLU A 38 -1.04 -21.45 -12.70
CA GLU A 38 -0.25 -21.78 -11.51
C GLU A 38 1.23 -21.48 -11.75
N ASN A 39 1.79 -21.93 -12.89
CA ASN A 39 3.18 -21.67 -13.25
C ASN A 39 3.47 -20.16 -13.35
N TYR A 40 2.57 -19.40 -13.95
CA TYR A 40 2.71 -17.95 -14.03
C TYR A 40 2.77 -17.28 -12.65
N LEU A 41 1.91 -17.68 -11.71
CA LEU A 41 1.90 -17.14 -10.36
C LEU A 41 3.10 -17.62 -9.51
N ASN A 42 3.52 -18.88 -9.66
CA ASN A 42 4.70 -19.41 -8.97
C ASN A 42 5.96 -18.57 -9.26
N ASN A 43 6.10 -18.09 -10.50
CA ASN A 43 7.22 -17.23 -10.88
C ASN A 43 7.19 -15.83 -10.23
N GLN A 44 6.09 -15.45 -9.61
CA GLN A 44 5.93 -14.15 -8.93
C GLN A 44 5.99 -14.24 -7.40
N LEU A 45 5.92 -15.43 -6.84
CA LEU A 45 5.92 -15.71 -5.41
C LEU A 45 7.32 -16.12 -4.92
N THR A 46 7.63 -15.81 -3.68
CA THR A 46 8.83 -16.32 -3.00
C THR A 46 8.62 -17.74 -2.49
N SER A 47 9.70 -18.46 -2.19
CA SER A 47 9.62 -19.83 -1.67
C SER A 47 8.81 -19.93 -0.39
N ASP A 48 8.92 -18.95 0.52
CA ASP A 48 8.18 -18.93 1.79
C ASP A 48 6.68 -18.73 1.55
N GLU A 49 6.31 -17.88 0.60
CA GLU A 49 4.91 -17.65 0.21
C GLU A 49 4.30 -18.89 -0.45
N ILE A 50 5.07 -19.61 -1.27
CA ILE A 50 4.63 -20.88 -1.87
C ILE A 50 4.36 -21.90 -0.77
N ASN A 51 5.26 -22.05 0.21
CA ASN A 51 5.08 -22.95 1.35
C ASN A 51 3.82 -22.60 2.16
N LEU A 52 3.57 -21.32 2.41
CA LEU A 52 2.34 -20.87 3.08
C LEU A 52 1.09 -21.23 2.27
N VAL A 53 1.11 -20.98 0.97
CA VAL A 53 0.02 -21.34 0.04
C VAL A 53 -0.26 -22.84 0.08
N ASP A 54 0.76 -23.68 0.11
CA ASP A 54 0.61 -25.13 0.16
C ASP A 54 -0.02 -25.60 1.46
N GLN A 55 0.39 -25.08 2.61
CA GLN A 55 -0.19 -25.41 3.90
C GLN A 55 -1.68 -25.04 3.98
N VAL A 56 -2.01 -23.80 3.60
CA VAL A 56 -3.39 -23.31 3.60
C VAL A 56 -4.23 -24.04 2.57
N GLY A 57 -3.69 -24.26 1.36
CA GLY A 57 -4.36 -24.96 0.27
C GLY A 57 -4.71 -26.39 0.64
N ASN A 58 -3.81 -27.14 1.26
CA ASN A 58 -4.06 -28.50 1.71
C ASN A 58 -5.18 -28.56 2.76
N THR A 59 -5.16 -27.67 3.76
CA THR A 59 -6.23 -27.56 4.76
C THR A 59 -7.60 -27.26 4.13
N ILE A 60 -7.64 -26.37 3.15
CA ILE A 60 -8.85 -26.03 2.41
C ILE A 60 -9.35 -27.25 1.62
N ASN A 61 -8.45 -27.94 0.93
CA ASN A 61 -8.79 -29.09 0.10
C ASN A 61 -9.39 -30.23 0.92
N GLU A 62 -8.81 -30.53 2.08
CA GLU A 62 -9.37 -31.53 3.01
C GLU A 62 -10.81 -31.18 3.42
N ARG A 63 -11.06 -29.93 3.82
CA ARG A 63 -12.39 -29.47 4.25
C ARG A 63 -13.41 -29.45 3.15
N LEU A 64 -13.02 -29.17 1.92
CA LEU A 64 -13.92 -29.11 0.77
C LEU A 64 -14.14 -30.46 0.08
N SER A 65 -13.36 -31.49 0.40
CA SER A 65 -13.39 -32.79 -0.28
C SER A 65 -14.79 -33.45 -0.26
N ALA A 66 -15.47 -33.43 0.88
CA ALA A 66 -16.80 -33.99 1.03
C ALA A 66 -17.84 -33.26 0.16
N LEU A 67 -17.81 -31.92 0.13
CA LEU A 67 -18.73 -31.12 -0.72
C LEU A 67 -18.46 -31.35 -2.20
N ARG A 68 -17.19 -31.47 -2.60
CA ARG A 68 -16.82 -31.79 -3.98
C ARG A 68 -17.32 -33.16 -4.39
N SER A 69 -17.16 -34.18 -3.55
CA SER A 69 -17.67 -35.53 -3.82
C SER A 69 -19.19 -35.53 -3.97
N GLN A 70 -19.92 -34.81 -3.11
CA GLN A 70 -21.38 -34.66 -3.23
C GLN A 70 -21.78 -33.95 -4.53
N LEU A 71 -21.04 -32.92 -4.94
CA LEU A 71 -21.30 -32.21 -6.18
C LEU A 71 -21.08 -33.12 -7.40
N ILE A 72 -19.94 -33.83 -7.46
CA ILE A 72 -19.62 -34.75 -8.56
C ILE A 72 -20.67 -35.84 -8.64
N PHE A 73 -21.09 -36.42 -7.53
CA PHE A 73 -22.16 -37.43 -7.49
C PHE A 73 -23.48 -36.87 -8.02
N ALA A 74 -23.88 -35.66 -7.58
CA ALA A 74 -25.11 -35.01 -8.05
C ALA A 74 -25.02 -34.67 -9.56
N GLU A 75 -23.86 -34.24 -10.06
CA GLU A 75 -23.64 -34.01 -11.50
C GLU A 75 -23.73 -35.32 -12.32
N SER A 76 -23.16 -36.43 -11.85
CA SER A 76 -23.27 -37.71 -12.50
C SER A 76 -24.70 -38.27 -12.53
N GLU A 77 -25.45 -38.11 -11.41
CA GLU A 77 -26.86 -38.43 -11.35
C GLU A 77 -27.71 -37.58 -12.30
N LEU A 78 -27.37 -36.29 -12.45
CA LEU A 78 -28.07 -35.42 -13.40
C LEU A 78 -27.94 -35.96 -14.82
N ILE A 79 -26.72 -36.33 -15.25
CA ILE A 79 -26.47 -36.86 -16.60
C ILE A 79 -27.36 -38.09 -16.86
N THR A 80 -27.35 -39.08 -15.97
CA THR A 80 -28.15 -40.29 -16.12
C THR A 80 -29.66 -40.00 -16.14
N THR A 81 -30.13 -39.08 -15.28
CA THR A 81 -31.55 -38.70 -15.21
C THR A 81 -31.96 -37.89 -16.45
N GLN A 82 -31.12 -37.00 -16.92
CA GLN A 82 -31.38 -36.18 -18.10
C GLN A 82 -31.46 -37.01 -19.36
N THR A 83 -30.56 -37.97 -19.49
CA THR A 83 -30.58 -38.91 -20.64
C THR A 83 -31.82 -39.81 -20.63
N GLN A 84 -32.31 -40.17 -19.43
CA GLN A 84 -33.49 -41.06 -19.30
C GLN A 84 -34.82 -40.33 -19.50
N TYR A 85 -34.96 -39.08 -18.97
CA TYR A 85 -36.26 -38.40 -18.90
C TYR A 85 -36.32 -37.09 -19.71
N GLY A 86 -35.20 -36.60 -20.24
CA GLY A 86 -35.09 -35.34 -20.97
C GLY A 86 -35.02 -34.12 -20.06
N ASP A 87 -34.69 -32.97 -20.65
CA ASP A 87 -34.33 -31.72 -19.95
C ASP A 87 -35.45 -31.08 -19.12
N THR A 88 -36.69 -31.29 -19.49
CA THR A 88 -37.89 -30.62 -18.92
C THR A 88 -38.54 -31.39 -17.77
N HIS A 89 -38.06 -32.59 -17.48
CA HIS A 89 -38.65 -33.43 -16.43
C HIS A 89 -38.37 -32.85 -15.04
N SER A 90 -39.36 -32.93 -14.14
CA SER A 90 -39.26 -32.40 -12.76
C SER A 90 -38.00 -32.89 -12.05
N SER A 91 -37.70 -34.21 -12.12
CA SER A 91 -36.50 -34.76 -11.46
C SER A 91 -35.20 -34.16 -11.96
N VAL A 92 -35.12 -33.78 -13.26
CA VAL A 92 -33.95 -33.10 -13.83
C VAL A 92 -33.82 -31.68 -13.27
N ILE A 93 -34.93 -30.96 -13.19
CA ILE A 93 -34.97 -29.61 -12.60
C ILE A 93 -34.54 -29.64 -11.14
N ASP A 94 -35.04 -30.60 -10.34
CA ASP A 94 -34.68 -30.74 -8.93
C ASP A 94 -33.18 -31.03 -8.75
N LYS A 95 -32.61 -31.90 -9.60
CA LYS A 95 -31.16 -32.16 -9.57
C LYS A 95 -30.32 -30.95 -9.98
N LYS A 96 -30.75 -30.18 -11.00
CA LYS A 96 -30.11 -28.92 -11.39
C LYS A 96 -30.12 -27.91 -10.21
N ASN A 97 -31.23 -27.79 -9.51
CA ASN A 97 -31.34 -26.92 -8.33
C ASN A 97 -30.43 -27.38 -7.19
N LYS A 98 -30.36 -28.69 -6.90
CA LYS A 98 -29.45 -29.27 -5.91
C LYS A 98 -27.97 -28.98 -6.25
N ILE A 99 -27.59 -29.13 -7.51
CA ILE A 99 -26.24 -28.82 -7.99
C ILE A 99 -25.91 -27.36 -7.81
N ASN A 100 -26.82 -26.44 -8.16
CA ASN A 100 -26.63 -25.01 -7.97
C ASN A 100 -26.44 -24.65 -6.48
N LEU A 101 -27.21 -25.27 -5.60
CA LEU A 101 -27.06 -25.10 -4.15
C LEU A 101 -25.69 -25.59 -3.66
N LEU A 102 -25.24 -26.76 -4.13
CA LEU A 102 -23.93 -27.31 -3.76
C LEU A 102 -22.78 -26.43 -4.28
N LYS A 103 -22.91 -25.89 -5.51
CA LYS A 103 -21.93 -24.94 -6.08
C LYS A 103 -21.86 -23.64 -5.28
N SER A 104 -23.00 -23.09 -4.86
CA SER A 104 -23.04 -21.91 -3.99
C SER A 104 -22.35 -22.18 -2.65
N LYS A 105 -22.73 -23.27 -1.96
CA LYS A 105 -22.10 -23.67 -0.69
C LYS A 105 -20.58 -23.87 -0.84
N LEU A 106 -20.15 -24.55 -1.89
CA LEU A 106 -18.73 -24.77 -2.15
C LEU A 106 -17.98 -23.44 -2.36
N GLY A 107 -18.58 -22.49 -3.08
CA GLY A 107 -18.03 -21.17 -3.30
C GLY A 107 -17.98 -20.32 -2.04
N GLU A 108 -19.00 -20.38 -1.18
CA GLU A 108 -19.04 -19.68 0.09
C GLU A 108 -18.01 -20.22 1.09
N GLU A 109 -17.94 -21.53 1.26
CA GLU A 109 -16.96 -22.20 2.11
C GLU A 109 -15.54 -21.94 1.65
N THR A 110 -15.28 -22.01 0.33
CA THR A 110 -13.95 -21.71 -0.23
C THR A 110 -13.53 -20.29 0.13
N ARG A 111 -14.41 -19.30 -0.08
CA ARG A 111 -14.10 -17.88 0.25
C ARG A 111 -13.91 -17.68 1.74
N ALA A 112 -14.73 -18.31 2.58
CA ALA A 112 -14.62 -18.23 4.03
C ALA A 112 -13.30 -18.82 4.54
N LEU A 113 -12.87 -19.97 3.98
CA LEU A 113 -11.63 -20.64 4.34
C LEU A 113 -10.40 -19.85 3.89
N ILE A 114 -10.39 -19.29 2.67
CA ILE A 114 -9.31 -18.42 2.18
C ILE A 114 -9.19 -17.21 3.11
N LYS A 115 -10.28 -16.51 3.40
CA LYS A 115 -10.29 -15.34 4.29
C LYS A 115 -9.80 -15.66 5.72
N LYS A 116 -10.09 -16.86 6.21
CA LYS A 116 -9.71 -17.31 7.56
C LYS A 116 -8.26 -17.80 7.63
N GLY A 117 -7.76 -18.36 6.54
CA GLY A 117 -6.40 -18.92 6.46
C GLY A 117 -5.28 -17.89 6.37
N ILE A 118 -5.60 -16.65 6.00
CA ILE A 118 -4.62 -15.60 5.76
C ILE A 118 -4.85 -14.44 6.74
N SER A 119 -4.41 -14.66 7.98
CA SER A 119 -4.26 -13.57 8.97
C SER A 119 -2.80 -13.18 9.04
N VAL A 120 -2.28 -12.50 8.01
CA VAL A 120 -0.93 -11.93 8.04
C VAL A 120 -1.06 -10.43 8.26
N ALA A 121 -0.44 -9.98 9.36
CA ALA A 121 -0.28 -8.57 9.64
C ALA A 121 0.65 -7.95 8.58
N ASP A 122 0.08 -7.07 7.79
CA ASP A 122 0.74 -6.10 6.93
C ASP A 122 1.68 -6.60 5.81
N PRO A 123 1.17 -7.20 4.74
CA PRO A 123 1.86 -7.19 3.46
C PRO A 123 1.27 -6.15 2.54
N ILE A 124 2.09 -5.57 1.70
CA ILE A 124 1.67 -4.75 0.57
C ILE A 124 0.47 -5.45 -0.10
N SER A 125 -0.67 -4.78 -0.20
CA SER A 125 -1.97 -5.33 -0.63
C SER A 125 -1.92 -6.17 -1.94
N PHE A 126 -0.95 -5.89 -2.79
CA PHE A 126 -0.68 -6.64 -4.02
C PHE A 126 -0.19 -8.07 -3.76
N ARG A 127 0.75 -8.27 -2.83
CA ARG A 127 1.27 -9.61 -2.51
C ARG A 127 0.21 -10.49 -1.85
N GLN A 128 -0.61 -9.91 -0.99
CA GLN A 128 -1.79 -10.60 -0.43
C GLN A 128 -2.71 -11.10 -1.54
N THR A 129 -3.01 -10.27 -2.53
CA THR A 129 -3.84 -10.65 -3.68
C THR A 129 -3.24 -11.80 -4.51
N LEU A 130 -1.90 -11.84 -4.66
CA LEU A 130 -1.21 -12.94 -5.33
C LEU A 130 -1.34 -14.26 -4.56
N ILE A 131 -1.11 -14.21 -3.24
CA ILE A 131 -1.25 -15.38 -2.35
C ILE A 131 -2.68 -15.91 -2.38
N ASP A 132 -3.69 -15.05 -2.23
CA ASP A 132 -5.11 -15.41 -2.30
C ASP A 132 -5.47 -16.06 -3.65
N SER A 133 -4.95 -15.48 -4.74
CA SER A 133 -5.16 -16.00 -6.09
C SER A 133 -4.52 -17.38 -6.25
N MET A 134 -3.33 -17.58 -5.71
CA MET A 134 -2.63 -18.85 -5.79
C MET A 134 -3.33 -19.95 -4.98
N ILE A 135 -3.80 -19.65 -3.76
CA ILE A 135 -4.59 -20.57 -2.93
C ILE A 135 -5.88 -20.94 -3.66
N SER A 136 -6.56 -19.96 -4.26
CA SER A 136 -7.78 -20.20 -5.04
C SER A 136 -7.52 -21.12 -6.23
N ILE A 137 -6.44 -20.90 -6.98
CA ILE A 137 -6.03 -21.71 -8.12
C ILE A 137 -5.72 -23.14 -7.69
N LYS A 138 -4.94 -23.35 -6.64
CA LYS A 138 -4.63 -24.68 -6.11
C LYS A 138 -5.89 -25.39 -5.62
N SER A 139 -6.81 -24.68 -4.99
CA SER A 139 -8.10 -25.23 -4.59
C SER A 139 -8.96 -25.66 -5.79
N ILE A 140 -9.03 -24.84 -6.84
CA ILE A 140 -9.74 -25.16 -8.08
C ILE A 140 -9.09 -26.38 -8.75
N LYS A 141 -7.76 -26.40 -8.88
CA LYS A 141 -7.00 -27.52 -9.47
C LYS A 141 -7.31 -28.83 -8.76
N SER A 142 -7.20 -28.87 -7.45
CA SER A 142 -7.52 -30.07 -6.65
C SER A 142 -8.97 -30.52 -6.85
N GLY A 143 -9.90 -29.59 -7.01
CA GLY A 143 -11.29 -29.90 -7.34
C GLY A 143 -11.45 -30.53 -8.70
N LEU A 144 -10.76 -30.01 -9.71
CA LEU A 144 -10.78 -30.54 -11.08
C LEU A 144 -10.11 -31.91 -11.16
N GLU A 145 -9.00 -32.11 -10.46
CA GLU A 145 -8.31 -33.41 -10.38
C GLU A 145 -9.20 -34.47 -9.74
N SER A 146 -9.88 -34.15 -8.64
CA SER A 146 -10.86 -35.03 -8.01
C SER A 146 -12.02 -35.35 -8.94
N LYS A 147 -12.51 -34.36 -9.68
CA LYS A 147 -13.55 -34.51 -10.69
C LYS A 147 -13.10 -35.46 -11.81
N ALA A 148 -11.91 -35.23 -12.38
CA ALA A 148 -11.35 -36.08 -13.44
C ALA A 148 -11.20 -37.53 -12.98
N LEU A 149 -10.66 -37.75 -11.76
CA LEU A 149 -10.53 -39.11 -11.23
C LEU A 149 -11.88 -39.81 -11.06
N SER A 150 -12.89 -39.10 -10.54
CA SER A 150 -14.23 -39.64 -10.36
C SER A 150 -14.88 -40.01 -11.67
N TYR A 151 -14.81 -39.16 -12.70
CA TYR A 151 -15.36 -39.45 -14.00
C TYR A 151 -14.60 -40.61 -14.71
N LYS A 152 -13.27 -40.68 -14.53
CA LYS A 152 -12.49 -41.82 -15.02
C LYS A 152 -12.99 -43.15 -14.43
N ASN A 153 -13.29 -43.20 -13.14
CA ASN A 153 -13.83 -44.39 -12.47
C ASN A 153 -15.24 -44.71 -12.99
N ILE A 154 -16.09 -43.71 -13.22
CA ILE A 154 -17.42 -43.91 -13.82
C ILE A 154 -17.27 -44.48 -15.24
N ILE A 155 -16.44 -43.90 -16.08
CA ILE A 155 -16.14 -44.35 -17.45
C ILE A 155 -15.73 -45.83 -17.44
N ASN A 156 -14.75 -46.19 -16.59
CA ASN A 156 -14.30 -47.58 -16.50
C ASN A 156 -15.44 -48.54 -16.13
N SER A 157 -16.36 -48.12 -15.26
CA SER A 157 -17.53 -48.94 -14.87
C SER A 157 -18.53 -49.11 -16.02
N TYR A 158 -18.70 -48.09 -16.85
CA TYR A 158 -19.56 -48.16 -18.06
C TYR A 158 -18.93 -48.98 -19.17
N ASP A 159 -17.61 -48.87 -19.42
CA ASP A 159 -16.88 -49.67 -20.37
C ASP A 159 -17.04 -51.18 -20.07
N GLN A 160 -16.95 -51.58 -18.79
CA GLN A 160 -17.19 -52.96 -18.37
C GLN A 160 -18.61 -53.46 -18.74
N LYS A 161 -19.62 -52.60 -18.65
CA LYS A 161 -20.99 -52.96 -19.04
C LYS A 161 -21.18 -53.10 -20.55
N LEU A 162 -20.31 -52.46 -21.36
CA LEU A 162 -20.36 -52.53 -22.83
C LEU A 162 -19.68 -53.76 -23.44
N ILE A 163 -18.89 -54.51 -22.66
CA ILE A 163 -18.18 -55.72 -23.14
C ILE A 163 -19.12 -56.77 -23.71
N SER A 164 -20.40 -56.75 -23.34
CA SER A 164 -21.42 -57.68 -23.84
C SER A 164 -21.93 -57.39 -25.27
N LEU A 165 -21.49 -56.26 -25.89
CA LEU A 165 -21.93 -55.92 -27.25
C LEU A 165 -21.21 -56.69 -28.35
N PRO A 166 -21.87 -56.98 -29.50
CA PRO A 166 -21.21 -57.59 -30.69
C PRO A 166 -20.02 -56.75 -31.16
N GLU A 167 -18.91 -57.39 -31.49
CA GLU A 167 -17.60 -56.79 -31.80
C GLU A 167 -17.67 -55.63 -32.82
N LYS A 168 -18.36 -55.89 -33.98
CA LYS A 168 -18.49 -54.86 -35.02
C LYS A 168 -19.28 -53.62 -34.60
N ILE A 169 -20.29 -53.81 -33.77
CA ILE A 169 -21.10 -52.71 -33.22
C ILE A 169 -20.25 -51.92 -32.21
N LEU A 170 -19.48 -52.64 -31.41
CA LEU A 170 -18.57 -52.04 -30.43
C LEU A 170 -17.50 -51.17 -31.12
N GLU A 171 -16.89 -51.64 -32.20
CA GLU A 171 -15.87 -50.89 -32.95
C GLU A 171 -16.44 -49.63 -33.60
N TYR A 172 -17.57 -49.71 -34.29
CA TYR A 172 -18.25 -48.56 -34.88
C TYR A 172 -18.63 -47.54 -33.81
N THR A 173 -19.17 -47.98 -32.71
CA THR A 173 -19.58 -47.13 -31.61
C THR A 173 -18.41 -46.44 -30.95
N LYS A 174 -17.26 -47.11 -30.78
CA LYS A 174 -16.03 -46.50 -30.28
C LYS A 174 -15.55 -45.37 -31.19
N LEU A 175 -15.56 -45.59 -32.51
CA LEU A 175 -15.15 -44.56 -33.48
C LEU A 175 -16.07 -43.34 -33.47
N GLU A 176 -17.39 -43.57 -33.47
CA GLU A 176 -18.37 -42.49 -33.41
C GLU A 176 -18.28 -41.70 -32.10
N ARG A 177 -18.06 -42.40 -30.97
CA ARG A 177 -17.84 -41.80 -29.65
C ARG A 177 -16.59 -40.91 -29.66
N VAL A 178 -15.47 -41.42 -30.14
CA VAL A 178 -14.21 -40.65 -30.24
C VAL A 178 -14.40 -39.42 -31.13
N ARG A 179 -15.10 -39.56 -32.27
CA ARG A 179 -15.42 -38.41 -33.14
C ARG A 179 -16.24 -37.34 -32.40
N SER A 180 -17.29 -37.75 -31.68
CA SER A 180 -18.16 -36.85 -30.93
C SER A 180 -17.38 -36.12 -29.82
N ILE A 181 -16.60 -36.86 -29.02
CA ILE A 181 -15.77 -36.30 -27.95
C ILE A 181 -14.79 -35.26 -28.49
N HIS A 182 -14.09 -35.57 -29.60
CA HIS A 182 -13.16 -34.63 -30.20
C HIS A 182 -13.86 -33.38 -30.72
N ALA A 183 -15.04 -33.50 -31.33
CA ALA A 183 -15.82 -32.36 -31.79
C ALA A 183 -16.26 -31.45 -30.65
N GLU A 184 -16.73 -32.02 -29.54
CA GLU A 184 -17.16 -31.27 -28.37
C GLU A 184 -15.97 -30.65 -27.62
N THR A 185 -14.88 -31.38 -27.42
CA THR A 185 -13.66 -30.85 -26.80
C THR A 185 -13.07 -29.71 -27.63
N TYR A 186 -13.06 -29.85 -28.98
CA TYR A 186 -12.64 -28.74 -29.85
C TYR A 186 -13.53 -27.52 -29.69
N SER A 187 -14.85 -27.69 -29.66
CA SER A 187 -15.81 -26.62 -29.46
C SER A 187 -15.60 -25.92 -28.09
N PHE A 188 -15.39 -26.73 -27.04
CA PHE A 188 -15.08 -26.23 -25.70
C PHE A 188 -13.80 -25.40 -25.68
N MET A 189 -12.70 -25.93 -26.24
CA MET A 189 -11.41 -25.24 -26.29
C MET A 189 -11.50 -23.91 -27.07
N ARG A 190 -12.24 -23.94 -28.20
CA ARG A 190 -12.49 -22.74 -29.01
C ARG A 190 -13.24 -21.68 -28.21
N LYS A 191 -14.26 -22.08 -27.46
CA LYS A 191 -15.00 -21.17 -26.58
C LYS A 191 -14.08 -20.57 -25.50
N LYS A 192 -13.23 -21.37 -24.88
CA LYS A 192 -12.25 -20.90 -23.89
C LYS A 192 -11.24 -19.93 -24.49
N LEU A 193 -10.80 -20.16 -25.72
CA LEU A 193 -9.92 -19.23 -26.43
C LEU A 193 -10.61 -17.89 -26.69
N GLU A 194 -11.87 -17.88 -27.13
CA GLU A 194 -12.61 -16.64 -27.34
C GLU A 194 -12.89 -15.92 -26.03
N GLU A 195 -13.22 -16.62 -24.94
CA GLU A 195 -13.36 -16.03 -23.60
C GLU A 195 -12.05 -15.37 -23.16
N ALA A 196 -10.90 -16.01 -23.39
CA ALA A 196 -9.59 -15.46 -23.07
C ALA A 196 -9.27 -14.19 -23.89
N ARG A 197 -9.57 -14.20 -25.19
CA ARG A 197 -9.40 -13.05 -26.09
C ARG A 197 -10.28 -11.86 -25.69
N ILE A 198 -11.53 -12.12 -25.32
CA ILE A 198 -12.44 -11.08 -24.82
C ILE A 198 -11.90 -10.51 -23.51
N GLY A 199 -11.41 -11.38 -22.59
CA GLY A 199 -10.80 -10.97 -21.33
C GLY A 199 -9.55 -10.11 -21.54
N GLU A 200 -8.71 -10.43 -22.51
CA GLU A 200 -7.54 -9.65 -22.90
C GLU A 200 -7.95 -8.28 -23.46
N ALA A 201 -8.87 -8.27 -24.43
CA ALA A 201 -9.38 -7.03 -25.02
C ALA A 201 -10.05 -6.10 -23.98
N SER A 202 -10.73 -6.68 -22.98
CA SER A 202 -11.37 -5.92 -21.88
C SER A 202 -10.36 -5.24 -20.96
N LYS A 203 -9.16 -5.81 -20.80
CA LYS A 203 -8.10 -5.23 -19.97
C LYS A 203 -7.50 -3.96 -20.58
N ILE A 204 -7.39 -3.91 -21.91
CA ILE A 204 -6.83 -2.77 -22.63
C ILE A 204 -7.71 -1.52 -22.50
N GLY A 205 -9.03 -1.71 -22.33
CA GLY A 205 -10.00 -0.60 -22.27
C GLY A 205 -10.17 0.09 -20.90
N LYS A 206 -9.58 -0.43 -19.80
CA LYS A 206 -9.78 0.11 -18.44
C LYS A 206 -8.89 1.30 -18.10
N ILE A 207 -7.83 1.53 -18.84
CA ILE A 207 -6.92 2.66 -18.61
C ILE A 207 -7.04 3.60 -19.80
N ARG A 208 -7.87 4.63 -19.66
CA ARG A 208 -7.86 5.78 -20.56
C ARG A 208 -6.92 6.81 -19.95
N VAL A 209 -5.80 7.08 -20.58
CA VAL A 209 -4.95 8.20 -20.22
C VAL A 209 -5.74 9.46 -20.54
N VAL A 210 -6.36 10.06 -19.52
CA VAL A 210 -7.16 11.30 -19.65
C VAL A 210 -6.23 12.48 -19.83
N ASP A 211 -5.08 12.46 -19.15
CA ASP A 211 -4.04 13.46 -19.29
C ASP A 211 -2.66 12.82 -19.12
N ARG A 212 -1.68 13.30 -19.87
CA ARG A 212 -0.29 12.85 -19.72
C ARG A 212 0.34 13.64 -18.58
N ALA A 213 1.09 12.95 -17.73
CA ALA A 213 1.86 13.59 -16.68
C ALA A 213 2.74 14.69 -17.29
N SER A 214 2.42 15.94 -17.00
CA SER A 214 3.22 17.11 -17.37
C SER A 214 4.02 17.56 -16.15
N VAL A 215 5.31 17.81 -16.36
CA VAL A 215 6.14 18.39 -15.31
C VAL A 215 5.67 19.83 -15.09
N ASN A 216 5.21 20.13 -13.88
CA ASN A 216 4.85 21.49 -13.52
C ASN A 216 6.12 22.36 -13.57
N LYS A 217 6.15 23.34 -14.51
CA LYS A 217 7.31 24.23 -14.68
C LYS A 217 7.53 25.15 -13.48
N ASN A 218 6.52 25.35 -12.67
CA ASN A 218 6.62 26.12 -11.45
C ASN A 218 6.85 25.19 -10.26
N PRO A 219 7.94 25.34 -9.53
CA PRO A 219 8.21 24.53 -8.34
C PRO A 219 7.11 24.80 -7.31
N ILE A 220 6.49 23.74 -6.81
CA ILE A 220 5.45 23.80 -5.78
C ILE A 220 6.12 24.06 -4.41
N GLU A 221 7.32 23.53 -4.21
CA GLU A 221 8.14 23.72 -3.01
C GLU A 221 9.61 23.94 -3.39
N PRO A 222 10.40 24.72 -2.62
CA PRO A 222 10.01 25.52 -1.44
C PRO A 222 9.32 26.84 -1.83
N ASN A 223 8.30 27.23 -1.08
CA ASN A 223 7.60 28.50 -1.25
C ASN A 223 8.49 29.66 -0.75
N LYS A 224 9.30 30.24 -1.65
CA LYS A 224 10.29 31.28 -1.34
C LYS A 224 9.69 32.47 -0.62
N LYS A 225 8.47 32.87 -0.95
CA LYS A 225 7.76 34.00 -0.31
C LYS A 225 7.41 33.68 1.16
N ILE A 226 6.89 32.49 1.44
CA ILE A 226 6.53 32.07 2.80
C ILE A 226 7.79 31.91 3.65
N ASN A 227 8.83 31.28 3.13
CA ASN A 227 10.08 31.09 3.85
C ASN A 227 10.77 32.42 4.16
N LEU A 228 10.73 33.39 3.23
CA LEU A 228 11.22 34.75 3.48
C LEU A 228 10.43 35.46 4.60
N PHE A 229 9.10 35.34 4.55
CA PHE A 229 8.23 35.94 5.59
C PHE A 229 8.49 35.36 6.97
N ILE A 230 8.60 34.03 7.05
CA ILE A 230 8.92 33.32 8.31
C ILE A 230 10.31 33.75 8.81
N GLY A 231 11.30 33.80 7.91
CA GLY A 231 12.66 34.22 8.27
C GLY A 231 12.72 35.65 8.84
N VAL A 232 12.03 36.60 8.19
CA VAL A 232 11.95 38.00 8.68
C VAL A 232 11.24 38.04 10.02
N PHE A 233 10.13 37.36 10.19
CA PHE A 233 9.36 37.36 11.44
C PHE A 233 10.16 36.76 12.60
N LEU A 234 10.79 35.59 12.37
CA LEU A 234 11.64 34.96 13.38
C LEU A 234 12.88 35.80 13.70
N GLY A 235 13.49 36.43 12.70
CA GLY A 235 14.62 37.32 12.87
C GLY A 235 14.27 38.55 13.72
N LEU A 236 13.11 39.16 13.44
CA LEU A 236 12.60 40.30 14.24
C LEU A 236 12.28 39.88 15.68
N ALA A 237 11.59 38.76 15.85
CA ALA A 237 11.25 38.25 17.20
C ALA A 237 12.52 37.90 18.00
N ALA A 238 13.49 37.24 17.38
CA ALA A 238 14.77 36.94 18.00
C ALA A 238 15.57 38.20 18.33
N GLY A 239 15.60 39.18 17.41
CA GLY A 239 16.28 40.45 17.61
C GLY A 239 15.69 41.27 18.81
N LEU A 240 14.36 41.36 18.87
CA LEU A 240 13.67 42.01 19.99
C LEU A 240 13.88 41.25 21.30
N GLY A 241 13.86 39.89 21.24
CA GLY A 241 14.13 39.06 22.42
C GLY A 241 15.54 39.28 22.98
N VAL A 242 16.56 39.29 22.11
CA VAL A 242 17.94 39.56 22.52
C VAL A 242 18.12 40.98 23.03
N ALA A 243 17.51 41.97 22.36
CA ALA A 243 17.56 43.35 22.84
C ALA A 243 16.90 43.49 24.21
N GLY A 244 15.74 42.86 24.42
CA GLY A 244 15.06 42.85 25.73
C GLY A 244 15.87 42.13 26.80
N LEU A 245 16.57 41.04 26.48
CA LEU A 245 17.46 40.34 27.41
C LEU A 245 18.65 41.25 27.82
N ILE A 246 19.28 41.93 26.85
CA ILE A 246 20.39 42.86 27.13
C ILE A 246 19.90 44.00 28.01
N GLU A 247 18.74 44.59 27.71
CA GLU A 247 18.16 45.65 28.53
C GLU A 247 17.77 45.17 29.94
N TYR A 248 17.25 43.92 30.05
CA TYR A 248 16.89 43.34 31.35
C TYR A 248 18.11 43.10 32.26
N PHE A 249 19.25 42.71 31.67
CA PHE A 249 20.51 42.52 32.41
C PHE A 249 21.34 43.81 32.56
N ASP A 250 20.94 44.91 31.90
CA ASP A 250 21.63 46.20 32.03
C ASP A 250 21.23 46.91 33.34
N ASN A 251 22.00 46.64 34.37
CA ASN A 251 21.83 47.27 35.68
C ASN A 251 22.48 48.67 35.77
N THR A 252 22.77 49.31 34.63
CA THR A 252 23.42 50.61 34.58
C THR A 252 22.43 51.71 35.02
N ILE A 253 22.85 52.54 35.92
CA ILE A 253 22.09 53.73 36.39
C ILE A 253 22.12 54.78 35.28
N LYS A 254 20.98 55.05 34.65
CA LYS A 254 20.84 55.93 33.48
C LYS A 254 20.27 57.33 33.86
N SER A 255 19.63 57.47 35.03
CA SER A 255 19.04 58.76 35.45
C SER A 255 19.20 58.99 36.94
N ILE A 256 19.17 60.24 37.29
CA ILE A 256 19.33 60.77 38.73
C ILE A 256 18.14 60.30 39.55
N GLU A 257 16.94 60.31 38.97
CA GLU A 257 15.70 59.88 39.63
C GLU A 257 15.75 58.44 40.11
N GLN A 258 16.52 57.58 39.43
CA GLN A 258 16.69 56.16 39.85
C GLN A 258 17.51 56.05 41.14
N ILE A 259 18.46 57.00 41.38
CA ILE A 259 19.27 57.04 42.59
C ILE A 259 18.44 57.60 43.76
N GLU A 260 17.70 58.64 43.50
CA GLU A 260 16.83 59.28 44.49
C GLU A 260 15.71 58.41 44.99
N ARG A 261 15.08 57.63 44.07
CA ARG A 261 14.06 56.62 44.42
C ARG A 261 14.60 55.50 45.31
N ARG A 262 15.92 55.28 45.33
CA ARG A 262 16.57 54.31 46.21
C ARG A 262 16.96 54.89 47.53
N GLY A 263 16.56 56.12 47.77
CA GLY A 263 16.82 56.83 49.07
C GLY A 263 18.23 57.37 49.20
N LEU A 264 18.98 57.50 48.09
CA LEU A 264 20.33 58.08 48.12
C LEU A 264 20.28 59.48 47.59
N SER A 265 20.82 60.45 48.38
CA SER A 265 20.94 61.89 47.99
C SER A 265 22.10 62.03 46.97
N VAL A 266 21.84 62.66 45.83
CA VAL A 266 22.87 62.97 44.84
C VAL A 266 23.58 64.24 45.22
N LEU A 267 24.84 64.18 45.66
CA LEU A 267 25.65 65.31 46.11
C LEU A 267 26.13 66.22 44.98
N SER A 268 26.48 65.64 43.83
CA SER A 268 26.92 66.37 42.63
C SER A 268 26.92 65.49 41.40
N ILE A 269 26.75 66.13 40.25
CA ILE A 269 26.80 65.41 38.92
C ILE A 269 28.07 65.86 38.20
N ILE A 270 28.98 64.99 38.02
CA ILE A 270 30.24 65.28 37.29
C ILE A 270 30.06 64.79 35.83
N PRO A 271 30.05 65.73 34.86
CA PRO A 271 29.88 65.34 33.48
C PRO A 271 31.09 64.52 32.94
N ALA A 272 30.85 63.52 32.23
CA ALA A 272 31.91 62.69 31.55
C ALA A 272 32.66 63.59 30.56
N ILE A 273 33.97 63.49 30.54
CA ILE A 273 34.80 64.16 29.54
C ILE A 273 34.63 63.44 28.26
N ALA A 274 33.76 63.90 27.35
CA ALA A 274 33.64 63.38 26.02
C ALA A 274 34.86 63.83 25.21
N ASN A 275 35.73 62.88 24.92
CA ASN A 275 36.68 63.13 23.82
C ASN A 275 35.86 63.26 22.51
N LYS A 276 35.86 64.51 21.97
CA LYS A 276 35.40 64.70 20.59
C LYS A 276 36.23 63.77 19.69
N LYS A 277 35.68 62.60 19.34
CA LYS A 277 36.14 61.81 18.22
C LYS A 277 35.82 62.62 16.97
N SER A 278 36.84 63.39 16.51
CA SER A 278 36.79 63.98 15.20
C SER A 278 36.55 62.81 14.18
N ASP A 279 35.48 62.92 13.40
CA ASP A 279 35.28 62.12 12.18
C ASP A 279 36.44 62.30 11.25
N VAL A 280 37.35 61.33 11.24
CA VAL A 280 38.28 61.21 10.15
C VAL A 280 38.56 59.71 9.94
N LYS A 281 37.95 59.17 8.89
CA LYS A 281 38.42 57.98 8.21
C LYS A 281 39.83 58.25 7.64
N ALA A 282 40.85 57.98 8.43
CA ALA A 282 42.21 57.76 7.90
C ALA A 282 43.22 57.33 8.99
N LYS A 283 43.87 56.19 8.67
CA LYS A 283 45.16 55.72 9.24
C LYS A 283 45.15 55.06 10.63
N LYS A 284 44.82 53.80 10.60
CA LYS A 284 45.37 52.77 11.48
C LYS A 284 46.90 52.73 11.33
N ILE A 285 47.70 53.39 12.05
CA ILE A 285 49.13 53.08 12.26
C ILE A 285 49.80 54.16 13.10
N TYR A 286 49.44 54.61 14.22
CA TYR A 286 50.33 55.38 15.10
C TYR A 286 49.68 55.69 16.50
N TYR A 287 49.05 54.76 17.14
CA TYR A 287 48.49 55.01 18.49
C TYR A 287 48.86 53.91 19.48
N GLN A 288 50.13 53.82 19.80
CA GLN A 288 50.52 52.98 20.96
C GLN A 288 51.43 53.74 21.97
N LYS A 289 51.63 55.03 21.83
CA LYS A 289 52.60 55.72 22.68
C LYS A 289 52.05 56.88 23.56
N ASN A 290 50.75 57.20 23.51
CA ASN A 290 50.24 58.38 24.25
C ASN A 290 49.10 58.11 25.22
N LYS A 291 48.83 56.86 25.63
CA LYS A 291 47.75 56.56 26.62
C LYS A 291 48.06 57.08 28.03
N ASP A 292 49.30 57.22 28.42
CA ASP A 292 49.68 57.58 29.79
C ASP A 292 49.72 59.11 30.00
N ILE A 293 50.06 59.83 28.92
CA ILE A 293 50.05 61.32 28.98
C ILE A 293 48.61 61.85 29.01
N ASP A 294 47.68 61.24 28.24
CA ASP A 294 46.25 61.61 28.26
C ASP A 294 45.55 61.30 29.58
N LYS A 295 46.00 60.31 30.33
CA LYS A 295 45.52 60.02 31.68
C LYS A 295 46.02 60.97 32.72
N LEU A 296 47.22 61.53 32.60
CA LEU A 296 47.80 62.50 33.49
C LEU A 296 47.17 63.90 33.27
N GLN A 297 46.94 64.28 32.04
CA GLN A 297 46.26 65.58 31.76
C GLN A 297 44.81 65.63 32.29
N ARG A 298 44.10 64.50 32.22
CA ARG A 298 42.73 64.43 32.80
C ARG A 298 42.66 64.54 34.27
N ARG A 299 43.72 64.32 35.03
CA ARG A 299 43.76 64.50 36.53
C ARG A 299 43.92 65.89 36.97
N LEU A 300 44.35 66.80 36.15
CA LEU A 300 44.65 68.24 36.52
C LEU A 300 43.67 69.26 35.94
N ILE A 301 42.55 68.78 35.34
CA ILE A 301 41.55 69.60 34.63
C ILE A 301 40.97 70.74 35.53
N THR A 302 40.83 70.52 36.84
CA THR A 302 40.37 71.50 37.82
C THR A 302 41.38 72.60 38.06
N HIS A 303 42.63 72.37 37.69
CA HIS A 303 43.71 73.36 37.86
C HIS A 303 44.01 74.18 36.59
N GLU A 304 43.88 73.45 35.40
CA GLU A 304 44.18 74.03 34.11
C GLU A 304 43.03 74.90 33.55
N ASP A 305 41.77 74.50 33.80
CA ASP A 305 40.59 75.22 33.33
C ASP A 305 39.59 75.42 34.49
N PRO A 306 39.78 76.50 35.32
CA PRO A 306 38.95 76.81 36.50
C PRO A 306 37.49 77.10 36.13
N LYS A 307 37.16 77.43 34.88
CA LYS A 307 35.80 77.77 34.42
C LYS A 307 35.11 76.60 33.70
N SER A 308 35.74 75.47 33.67
CA SER A 308 35.12 74.32 33.02
C SER A 308 33.93 73.78 33.82
N PRO A 309 32.87 73.21 33.14
CA PRO A 309 31.73 72.65 33.85
C PRO A 309 32.14 71.50 34.80
N ILE A 310 33.26 70.86 34.58
CA ILE A 310 33.81 69.83 35.44
C ILE A 310 34.40 70.42 36.72
N SER A 311 35.15 71.53 36.59
CA SER A 311 35.68 72.29 37.76
C SER A 311 34.57 72.80 38.64
N GLU A 312 33.49 73.30 38.04
CA GLU A 312 32.28 73.73 38.74
C GLU A 312 31.59 72.54 39.45
N ALA A 313 31.46 71.38 38.81
CA ALA A 313 30.90 70.17 39.43
C ALA A 313 31.73 69.70 40.65
N TYR A 314 33.06 69.79 40.58
CA TYR A 314 33.94 69.47 41.72
C TYR A 314 33.85 70.51 42.85
N ARG A 315 33.67 71.77 42.52
CA ARG A 315 33.43 72.84 43.56
C ARG A 315 32.08 72.59 44.23
N SER A 316 31.03 72.26 43.43
CA SER A 316 29.71 71.94 43.98
C SER A 316 29.78 70.72 44.90
N LEU A 317 30.49 69.66 44.47
CA LEU A 317 30.71 68.47 45.30
C LEU A 317 31.42 68.83 46.63
N ARG A 318 32.48 69.65 46.60
CA ARG A 318 33.17 70.06 47.77
C ARG A 318 32.27 70.87 48.74
N THR A 319 31.44 71.77 48.19
CA THR A 319 30.50 72.57 48.99
C THR A 319 29.43 71.67 49.62
N SER A 320 28.84 70.76 48.85
CA SER A 320 27.86 69.80 49.34
C SER A 320 28.41 68.90 50.44
N LEU A 321 29.66 68.43 50.30
CA LEU A 321 30.34 67.65 51.34
C LEU A 321 30.58 68.43 52.62
N MET A 322 30.94 69.73 52.54
CA MET A 322 31.11 70.54 53.71
C MET A 322 29.80 70.76 54.50
N TYR A 323 28.68 70.91 53.84
CA TYR A 323 27.37 71.07 54.48
C TYR A 323 26.72 69.76 54.94
N THR A 324 27.20 68.59 54.50
CA THR A 324 26.66 67.30 54.92
C THR A 324 27.44 66.66 56.05
N SER A 325 28.56 67.28 56.47
CA SER A 325 29.44 66.82 57.57
C SER A 325 29.17 67.49 58.90
N GLU A 326 28.14 68.33 58.98
CA GLU A 326 27.56 68.84 60.25
C GLU A 326 26.27 68.01 60.55
#